data_f4874b5b361cec81d00c7fd4aee30bae
#
_entry.id   f4874b5b361cec81d00c7fd4aee30bae
#
_cell.length_a   1.000
_cell.length_b   1.000
_cell.length_c   1.000
_cell.angle_alpha   90.00
_cell.angle_beta   90.00
_cell.angle_gamma   90.00
#
_symmetry.space_group_name_H-M   'P 1'
#
loop_
_entity.id
_entity.type
_entity.pdbx_description
1 polymer ?
#
loop_
_entity_poly.entity_id
_entity_poly.type
_entity_poly.pdbx_seq_one_letter_code
_entity_poly.pdbx_strand_id
1 'polypeptide(L)'
;MKTIFPSKQFIFPCLATISAGILGIWASVSAQPQTPPSFTKVENPREFQLAGKGEPSLLNQKEELPGQRVIIGSKDDRIPMTSRNYPWSAVGKIEGVSAEGNGYSCTGTLIAEDVVLTNAHCVVNAKTGKVSQAIAFLPNLVNGVVKSKNDVAYATNVYYGTDFKNGDLGDYANDWAILKLNKPIGKKYGYLGWKSLPPSSLVGDTKKFALVGYSGDFPNPKKKGYETLTAGESMTAGVHLKCSILRRQDNFLYHNCDTNQGASGGAIIGNINGKYYVLALHSGSNEVNGLLLNRAVEMSRLDEWLQQN
;
A
#
# COMPACT_ATOMS: atom_id res chain seq x y z
N MET A 1 -41.60 19.57 -42.68
CA MET A 1 -41.10 18.92 -43.92
C MET A 1 -40.18 17.80 -43.52
N LYS A 2 -40.60 16.58 -43.76
CA LYS A 2 -39.83 15.35 -43.54
C LYS A 2 -38.99 15.07 -44.78
N THR A 3 -37.73 14.78 -44.62
CA THR A 3 -36.90 14.16 -45.67
C THR A 3 -36.22 12.93 -45.10
N ILE A 4 -36.63 11.79 -45.65
CA ILE A 4 -36.16 10.43 -45.43
C ILE A 4 -35.03 10.17 -46.42
N PHE A 5 -33.90 9.61 -45.96
CA PHE A 5 -32.87 9.07 -46.84
C PHE A 5 -32.79 7.55 -46.70
N PRO A 6 -32.69 6.81 -47.82
CA PRO A 6 -32.71 5.36 -47.80
C PRO A 6 -31.32 4.75 -47.62
N SER A 7 -31.30 3.60 -46.96
CA SER A 7 -30.17 2.70 -46.78
C SER A 7 -29.79 2.03 -48.13
N LYS A 8 -28.48 2.03 -48.46
CA LYS A 8 -27.89 1.18 -49.50
C LYS A 8 -27.16 -0.01 -48.84
N GLN A 9 -27.74 -1.19 -49.06
CA GLN A 9 -27.03 -2.45 -48.82
C GLN A 9 -26.05 -2.71 -49.97
N PHE A 10 -24.78 -3.01 -49.64
CA PHE A 10 -23.81 -3.56 -50.60
C PHE A 10 -23.62 -5.03 -50.29
N ILE A 11 -24.03 -5.84 -51.25
CA ILE A 11 -23.76 -7.29 -51.31
C ILE A 11 -22.45 -7.47 -52.08
N PHE A 12 -21.47 -8.16 -51.48
CA PHE A 12 -20.27 -8.63 -52.17
C PHE A 12 -20.28 -10.15 -52.24
N PRO A 13 -19.93 -10.73 -53.39
CA PRO A 13 -19.98 -12.17 -53.60
C PRO A 13 -18.75 -12.88 -53.05
N CYS A 14 -19.02 -14.07 -52.57
CA CYS A 14 -18.09 -15.06 -52.03
C CYS A 14 -17.19 -15.61 -53.18
N LEU A 15 -15.88 -15.49 -53.04
CA LEU A 15 -14.92 -16.28 -53.82
C LEU A 15 -14.18 -17.19 -52.84
N ALA A 16 -14.44 -18.48 -52.96
CA ALA A 16 -13.78 -19.53 -52.22
C ALA A 16 -12.41 -19.83 -52.87
N THR A 17 -11.33 -19.66 -52.15
CA THR A 17 -10.05 -20.28 -52.45
C THR A 17 -9.68 -21.21 -51.30
N ILE A 18 -9.66 -22.52 -51.60
CA ILE A 18 -9.19 -23.58 -50.73
C ILE A 18 -7.65 -23.53 -50.76
N SER A 19 -7.04 -23.18 -49.65
CA SER A 19 -5.63 -23.45 -49.35
C SER A 19 -5.52 -24.27 -48.07
N ALA A 20 -5.04 -25.48 -48.24
CA ALA A 20 -4.69 -26.39 -47.11
C ALA A 20 -3.55 -25.76 -46.29
N GLY A 21 -3.82 -25.31 -45.12
CA GLY A 21 -2.88 -24.74 -44.15
C GLY A 21 -3.04 -25.41 -42.82
N ILE A 22 -2.02 -26.03 -42.36
CA ILE A 22 -1.70 -26.73 -41.13
C ILE A 22 -2.51 -26.17 -39.93
N LEU A 23 -3.42 -26.96 -39.38
CA LEU A 23 -4.10 -26.71 -38.12
C LEU A 23 -3.11 -26.77 -36.95
N GLY A 24 -2.46 -25.66 -36.67
CA GLY A 24 -1.83 -25.42 -35.37
C GLY A 24 -2.92 -25.21 -34.35
N ILE A 25 -3.17 -26.20 -33.50
CA ILE A 25 -4.07 -26.08 -32.36
C ILE A 25 -3.40 -25.15 -31.36
N TRP A 26 -3.71 -23.85 -31.45
CA TRP A 26 -3.45 -22.92 -30.38
C TRP A 26 -4.46 -23.21 -29.27
N ALA A 27 -4.06 -24.04 -28.31
CA ALA A 27 -4.81 -24.14 -27.06
C ALA A 27 -4.70 -22.78 -26.36
N SER A 28 -5.71 -21.95 -26.52
CA SER A 28 -5.91 -20.77 -25.71
C SER A 28 -6.17 -21.26 -24.29
N VAL A 29 -5.12 -21.31 -23.47
CA VAL A 29 -5.27 -21.45 -22.03
C VAL A 29 -5.94 -20.17 -21.56
N SER A 30 -7.26 -20.15 -21.51
CA SER A 30 -8.01 -19.13 -20.81
C SER A 30 -7.66 -19.28 -19.33
N ALA A 31 -6.76 -18.44 -18.83
CA ALA A 31 -6.55 -18.32 -17.40
C ALA A 31 -7.91 -17.88 -16.80
N GLN A 32 -8.61 -18.82 -16.17
CA GLN A 32 -9.80 -18.47 -15.39
C GLN A 32 -9.38 -17.41 -14.36
N PRO A 33 -10.16 -16.35 -14.16
CA PRO A 33 -9.90 -15.39 -13.09
C PRO A 33 -9.88 -16.18 -11.78
N GLN A 34 -8.71 -16.23 -11.13
CA GLN A 34 -8.59 -16.90 -9.83
C GLN A 34 -9.46 -16.12 -8.84
N THR A 35 -10.45 -16.78 -8.29
CA THR A 35 -11.23 -16.23 -7.17
C THR A 35 -10.27 -15.95 -6.01
N PRO A 36 -10.30 -14.75 -5.41
CA PRO A 36 -9.48 -14.50 -4.22
C PRO A 36 -9.76 -15.55 -3.14
N PRO A 37 -8.74 -16.00 -2.40
CA PRO A 37 -8.94 -16.95 -1.31
C PRO A 37 -9.86 -16.38 -0.23
N SER A 38 -10.50 -17.25 0.53
CA SER A 38 -11.29 -16.85 1.70
C SER A 38 -10.44 -16.05 2.68
N PHE A 39 -11.06 -15.08 3.32
CA PHE A 39 -10.42 -14.13 4.22
C PHE A 39 -10.97 -14.32 5.64
N THR A 40 -10.10 -14.63 6.60
CA THR A 40 -10.49 -14.96 7.98
C THR A 40 -9.78 -14.05 8.98
N LYS A 41 -10.53 -13.50 9.94
CA LYS A 41 -9.95 -12.86 11.12
C LYS A 41 -9.35 -13.94 12.03
N VAL A 42 -8.15 -13.69 12.57
CA VAL A 42 -7.50 -14.54 13.58
C VAL A 42 -7.20 -13.72 14.84
N GLU A 43 -7.12 -14.39 15.98
CA GLU A 43 -6.86 -13.74 17.27
C GLU A 43 -5.46 -14.07 17.79
N ASN A 44 -4.82 -15.13 17.29
CA ASN A 44 -3.53 -15.59 17.79
C ASN A 44 -2.37 -15.01 16.97
N PRO A 45 -1.47 -14.18 17.57
CA PRO A 45 -0.32 -13.62 16.85
C PRO A 45 0.68 -14.65 16.36
N ARG A 46 0.71 -15.86 16.92
CA ARG A 46 1.60 -16.95 16.45
C ARG A 46 1.31 -17.36 15.02
N GLU A 47 0.08 -17.19 14.55
CA GLU A 47 -0.30 -17.48 13.16
C GLU A 47 0.41 -16.55 12.16
N PHE A 48 0.86 -15.38 12.59
CA PHE A 48 1.63 -14.43 11.79
C PHE A 48 3.14 -14.63 11.89
N GLN A 49 3.61 -15.49 12.80
CA GLN A 49 5.05 -15.71 13.04
C GLN A 49 5.85 -14.43 13.30
N LEU A 50 5.25 -13.43 13.96
CA LEU A 50 5.86 -12.13 14.25
C LEU A 50 6.62 -12.09 15.58
N ALA A 51 6.39 -13.03 16.48
CA ALA A 51 7.00 -13.02 17.82
C ALA A 51 8.53 -12.93 17.72
N GLY A 52 9.10 -11.87 18.27
CA GLY A 52 10.54 -11.63 18.35
C GLY A 52 11.24 -11.27 17.04
N LYS A 53 10.53 -10.99 15.96
CA LYS A 53 11.13 -10.84 14.61
C LYS A 53 11.08 -9.44 14.01
N GLY A 54 10.99 -8.38 14.75
CA GLY A 54 10.99 -6.99 14.20
C GLY A 54 12.22 -6.60 13.35
N GLU A 55 13.06 -7.56 12.93
CA GLU A 55 14.25 -7.31 12.12
C GLU A 55 13.96 -7.41 10.62
N PRO A 56 14.59 -6.53 9.78
CA PRO A 56 14.38 -6.54 8.34
C PRO A 56 15.09 -7.70 7.66
N SER A 57 14.62 -8.05 6.45
CA SER A 57 15.37 -8.95 5.56
C SER A 57 16.68 -8.28 5.14
N LEU A 58 17.73 -9.10 5.03
CA LEU A 58 19.02 -8.63 4.51
C LEU A 58 19.06 -8.98 3.01
N LEU A 59 18.55 -8.07 2.15
CA LEU A 59 18.78 -8.15 0.72
C LEU A 59 20.07 -7.40 0.37
N ASN A 60 20.91 -8.00 -0.48
CA ASN A 60 22.20 -7.44 -0.88
C ASN A 60 22.11 -6.17 -1.75
N GLN A 61 20.93 -5.80 -2.23
CA GLN A 61 20.73 -4.59 -3.00
C GLN A 61 20.21 -3.47 -2.09
N LYS A 62 21.11 -2.72 -1.51
CA LYS A 62 20.78 -1.47 -0.81
C LYS A 62 20.82 -0.34 -1.82
N GLU A 63 19.72 0.36 -1.96
CA GLU A 63 19.69 1.64 -2.63
C GLU A 63 19.98 2.72 -1.58
N GLU A 64 20.97 3.57 -1.85
CA GLU A 64 21.14 4.78 -1.07
C GLU A 64 19.97 5.71 -1.33
N LEU A 65 19.42 6.30 -0.27
CA LEU A 65 18.39 7.32 -0.41
C LEU A 65 18.96 8.46 -1.27
N PRO A 66 18.31 8.81 -2.40
CA PRO A 66 18.83 9.88 -3.25
C PRO A 66 19.01 11.15 -2.41
N GLY A 67 20.23 11.65 -2.38
CA GLY A 67 20.54 12.89 -1.71
C GLY A 67 19.96 14.07 -2.46
N GLN A 68 19.20 14.95 -1.72
CA GLN A 68 18.77 16.30 -2.09
C GLN A 68 17.40 16.44 -2.75
N ARG A 69 16.53 17.28 -2.22
CA ARG A 69 16.48 18.71 -1.91
C ARG A 69 15.28 19.02 -1.03
N VAL A 70 15.48 19.87 -0.05
CA VAL A 70 14.43 20.38 0.86
C VAL A 70 13.82 21.65 0.27
N ILE A 71 12.47 21.73 0.21
CA ILE A 71 11.74 23.00 0.35
C ILE A 71 10.52 22.68 1.20
N ILE A 72 10.44 23.26 2.39
CA ILE A 72 9.26 23.23 3.27
C ILE A 72 8.35 24.39 2.88
N GLY A 73 7.06 24.10 2.59
CA GLY A 73 6.00 25.07 2.42
C GLY A 73 5.28 24.98 1.06
N SER A 74 3.95 24.84 1.04
CA SER A 74 3.00 24.88 -0.08
C SER A 74 3.29 24.06 -1.35
N LYS A 75 4.32 23.20 -1.35
CA LYS A 75 4.73 22.39 -2.48
C LYS A 75 4.69 20.91 -2.10
N ASP A 76 4.11 20.12 -2.98
CA ASP A 76 4.15 18.66 -2.88
C ASP A 76 5.59 18.15 -3.09
N ASP A 77 6.20 17.66 -2.02
CA ASP A 77 7.58 17.16 -1.98
C ASP A 77 7.66 15.64 -2.27
N ARG A 78 6.55 15.00 -2.58
CA ARG A 78 6.56 13.59 -3.03
C ARG A 78 7.24 13.48 -4.39
N ILE A 79 8.05 12.43 -4.51
CA ILE A 79 8.63 11.98 -5.78
C ILE A 79 8.10 10.57 -6.12
N PRO A 80 7.96 10.20 -7.41
CA PRO A 80 7.53 8.86 -7.79
C PRO A 80 8.57 7.82 -7.37
N MET A 81 8.13 6.81 -6.65
CA MET A 81 8.96 5.67 -6.27
C MET A 81 8.99 4.66 -7.41
N THR A 82 9.87 4.87 -8.37
CA THR A 82 10.04 3.99 -9.54
C THR A 82 11.06 2.87 -9.31
N SER A 83 11.84 2.94 -8.23
CA SER A 83 12.81 1.93 -7.87
C SER A 83 12.17 0.57 -7.57
N ARG A 84 12.79 -0.49 -8.08
CA ARG A 84 12.43 -1.88 -7.81
C ARG A 84 13.30 -2.52 -6.72
N ASN A 85 14.19 -1.73 -6.12
CA ASN A 85 15.15 -2.20 -5.15
C ASN A 85 14.63 -2.04 -3.71
N TYR A 86 15.21 -2.81 -2.81
CA TYR A 86 14.99 -2.67 -1.38
C TYR A 86 15.57 -1.32 -0.87
N PRO A 87 14.90 -0.58 0.01
CA PRO A 87 13.73 -0.95 0.81
C PRO A 87 12.37 -0.77 0.10
N TRP A 88 12.31 -0.09 -1.03
CA TRP A 88 11.07 0.29 -1.73
C TRP A 88 10.29 -0.91 -2.25
N SER A 89 11.00 -1.98 -2.62
CA SER A 89 10.37 -3.22 -3.07
C SER A 89 9.47 -3.86 -2.02
N ALA A 90 9.70 -3.60 -0.74
CA ALA A 90 8.87 -4.12 0.35
C ALA A 90 7.51 -3.42 0.49
N VAL A 91 7.29 -2.28 -0.19
CA VAL A 91 6.03 -1.53 -0.12
C VAL A 91 5.16 -1.84 -1.33
N GLY A 92 3.87 -2.03 -1.11
CA GLY A 92 2.92 -2.35 -2.16
C GLY A 92 1.58 -1.64 -1.99
N LYS A 93 0.80 -1.64 -3.08
CA LYS A 93 -0.59 -1.19 -3.07
C LYS A 93 -1.47 -2.29 -2.50
N ILE A 94 -2.41 -1.94 -1.66
CA ILE A 94 -3.52 -2.78 -1.26
C ILE A 94 -4.73 -2.41 -2.13
N GLU A 95 -5.38 -3.40 -2.70
CA GLU A 95 -6.69 -3.29 -3.33
C GLU A 95 -7.64 -4.24 -2.63
N GLY A 96 -8.77 -3.72 -2.19
CA GLY A 96 -9.73 -4.49 -1.44
C GLY A 96 -11.16 -4.31 -1.94
N VAL A 97 -12.02 -5.25 -1.55
CA VAL A 97 -13.46 -5.18 -1.72
C VAL A 97 -14.07 -5.15 -0.32
N SER A 98 -14.77 -4.06 0.00
CA SER A 98 -15.42 -3.89 1.31
C SER A 98 -16.53 -4.92 1.52
N ALA A 99 -17.03 -5.02 2.75
CA ALA A 99 -18.18 -5.89 3.06
C ALA A 99 -19.44 -5.55 2.23
N GLU A 100 -19.55 -4.30 1.78
CA GLU A 100 -20.65 -3.79 0.96
C GLU A 100 -20.42 -3.98 -0.56
N GLY A 101 -19.29 -4.58 -0.95
CA GLY A 101 -18.95 -4.83 -2.35
C GLY A 101 -18.24 -3.67 -3.07
N ASN A 102 -17.87 -2.59 -2.35
CA ASN A 102 -17.19 -1.44 -2.93
C ASN A 102 -15.66 -1.66 -2.98
N GLY A 103 -15.06 -1.32 -4.12
CA GLY A 103 -13.61 -1.30 -4.25
C GLY A 103 -12.97 -0.14 -3.48
N TYR A 104 -11.80 -0.39 -2.91
CA TYR A 104 -10.98 0.64 -2.25
C TYR A 104 -9.49 0.35 -2.43
N SER A 105 -8.64 1.34 -2.14
CA SER A 105 -7.19 1.14 -2.12
C SER A 105 -6.54 1.75 -0.88
N CYS A 106 -5.47 1.11 -0.45
CA CYS A 106 -4.59 1.52 0.64
C CYS A 106 -3.13 1.22 0.27
N THR A 107 -2.24 1.44 1.23
CA THR A 107 -0.83 1.08 1.15
C THR A 107 -0.53 -0.01 2.19
N GLY A 108 0.38 -0.92 1.88
CA GLY A 108 0.87 -1.91 2.82
C GLY A 108 2.38 -2.10 2.69
N THR A 109 2.98 -2.61 3.76
CA THR A 109 4.43 -2.86 3.82
C THR A 109 4.68 -4.28 4.29
N LEU A 110 5.48 -5.04 3.55
CA LEU A 110 5.95 -6.35 3.99
C LEU A 110 6.83 -6.18 5.23
N ILE A 111 6.49 -6.89 6.30
CA ILE A 111 7.23 -6.94 7.58
C ILE A 111 7.71 -8.35 7.94
N ALA A 112 7.38 -9.33 7.12
CA ALA A 112 7.89 -10.70 7.11
C ALA A 112 7.76 -11.29 5.71
N GLU A 113 8.11 -12.56 5.53
CA GLU A 113 8.07 -13.23 4.23
C GLU A 113 6.67 -13.22 3.60
N ASP A 114 5.62 -13.33 4.39
CA ASP A 114 4.23 -13.43 3.97
C ASP A 114 3.28 -12.59 4.84
N VAL A 115 3.81 -11.55 5.49
CA VAL A 115 3.02 -10.65 6.35
C VAL A 115 3.16 -9.22 5.92
N VAL A 116 2.02 -8.55 5.75
CA VAL A 116 1.90 -7.13 5.42
C VAL A 116 1.32 -6.36 6.61
N LEU A 117 1.93 -5.24 6.94
CA LEU A 117 1.42 -4.23 7.87
C LEU A 117 0.64 -3.15 7.10
N THR A 118 -0.53 -2.77 7.60
CA THR A 118 -1.39 -1.70 7.07
C THR A 118 -2.28 -1.13 8.18
N ASN A 119 -3.25 -0.28 7.84
CA ASN A 119 -4.23 0.21 8.82
C ASN A 119 -5.42 -0.74 9.00
N ALA A 120 -6.07 -0.66 10.17
CA ALA A 120 -7.31 -1.39 10.45
C ALA A 120 -8.44 -0.94 9.51
N HIS A 121 -8.58 0.37 9.24
CA HIS A 121 -9.61 0.87 8.32
C HIS A 121 -9.41 0.44 6.85
N CYS A 122 -8.24 -0.11 6.51
CA CYS A 122 -7.98 -0.77 5.22
C CYS A 122 -8.45 -2.25 5.20
N VAL A 123 -9.01 -2.73 6.30
CA VAL A 123 -9.48 -4.12 6.47
C VAL A 123 -10.91 -4.15 6.96
N VAL A 124 -11.24 -3.23 7.87
CA VAL A 124 -12.54 -3.11 8.52
C VAL A 124 -13.16 -1.78 8.11
N ASN A 125 -14.43 -1.82 7.72
CA ASN A 125 -15.18 -0.60 7.50
C ASN A 125 -15.42 0.11 8.85
N ALA A 126 -14.81 1.28 9.04
CA ALA A 126 -14.88 2.03 10.29
C ALA A 126 -16.30 2.47 10.70
N LYS A 127 -17.27 2.46 9.76
CA LYS A 127 -18.67 2.81 10.09
C LYS A 127 -19.51 1.61 10.50
N THR A 128 -19.19 0.42 9.99
CA THR A 128 -20.03 -0.78 10.16
C THR A 128 -19.34 -1.87 11.00
N GLY A 129 -18.05 -1.76 11.26
CA GLY A 129 -17.22 -2.79 11.91
C GLY A 129 -17.07 -4.07 11.09
N LYS A 130 -17.52 -4.08 9.83
CA LYS A 130 -17.47 -5.27 8.97
C LYS A 130 -16.14 -5.41 8.28
N VAL A 131 -15.61 -6.63 8.27
CA VAL A 131 -14.37 -7.00 7.60
C VAL A 131 -14.59 -7.05 6.08
N SER A 132 -13.61 -6.65 5.31
CA SER A 132 -13.60 -6.71 3.84
C SER A 132 -13.80 -8.14 3.33
N GLN A 133 -14.36 -8.27 2.12
CA GLN A 133 -14.60 -9.57 1.49
C GLN A 133 -13.31 -10.18 0.90
N ALA A 134 -12.44 -9.33 0.34
CA ALA A 134 -11.18 -9.75 -0.27
C ALA A 134 -10.16 -8.60 -0.21
N ILE A 135 -8.89 -8.96 -0.08
CA ILE A 135 -7.76 -8.02 -0.12
C ILE A 135 -6.64 -8.63 -0.96
N ALA A 136 -6.19 -7.88 -1.96
CA ALA A 136 -5.00 -8.16 -2.74
C ALA A 136 -3.86 -7.21 -2.33
N PHE A 137 -2.64 -7.73 -2.30
CA PHE A 137 -1.41 -6.96 -2.16
C PHE A 137 -0.62 -7.01 -3.47
N LEU A 138 -0.37 -5.85 -4.04
CA LEU A 138 0.37 -5.64 -5.28
C LEU A 138 1.75 -5.09 -4.93
N PRO A 139 2.77 -5.96 -4.79
CA PRO A 139 4.09 -5.53 -4.30
C PRO A 139 4.76 -4.61 -5.30
N ASN A 140 5.28 -3.49 -4.80
CA ASN A 140 6.08 -2.54 -5.56
C ASN A 140 5.45 -2.20 -6.94
N LEU A 141 4.16 -1.84 -6.92
CA LEU A 141 3.45 -1.43 -8.13
C LEU A 141 4.05 -0.13 -8.67
N VAL A 142 4.52 -0.13 -9.90
CA VAL A 142 5.10 1.03 -10.58
C VAL A 142 4.47 1.16 -11.95
N ASN A 143 3.91 2.32 -12.24
CA ASN A 143 3.17 2.61 -13.47
C ASN A 143 2.12 1.53 -13.81
N GLY A 144 1.36 1.11 -12.78
CA GLY A 144 0.32 0.09 -12.90
C GLY A 144 0.82 -1.34 -13.09
N VAL A 145 2.14 -1.57 -13.01
CA VAL A 145 2.73 -2.88 -13.26
C VAL A 145 3.49 -3.39 -12.04
N VAL A 146 3.16 -4.58 -11.56
CA VAL A 146 4.01 -5.36 -10.65
C VAL A 146 5.14 -6.06 -11.44
N LYS A 147 6.25 -6.41 -10.80
CA LYS A 147 7.39 -7.06 -11.47
C LYS A 147 7.00 -8.36 -12.19
N SER A 148 6.04 -9.10 -11.64
CA SER A 148 5.42 -10.26 -12.26
C SER A 148 3.96 -10.35 -11.81
N LYS A 149 3.02 -10.65 -12.72
CA LYS A 149 1.60 -10.85 -12.38
C LYS A 149 1.39 -11.94 -11.34
N ASN A 150 2.27 -12.95 -11.33
CA ASN A 150 2.24 -14.03 -10.35
C ASN A 150 2.64 -13.59 -8.92
N ASP A 151 3.18 -12.37 -8.76
CA ASP A 151 3.59 -11.83 -7.47
C ASP A 151 2.44 -11.13 -6.73
N VAL A 152 1.30 -10.89 -7.39
CA VAL A 152 0.09 -10.46 -6.66
C VAL A 152 -0.26 -11.54 -5.65
N ALA A 153 -0.40 -11.13 -4.39
CA ALA A 153 -0.74 -12.02 -3.29
C ALA A 153 -2.06 -11.59 -2.66
N TYR A 154 -2.75 -12.53 -2.05
CA TYR A 154 -4.04 -12.29 -1.40
C TYR A 154 -3.94 -12.55 0.09
N ALA A 155 -4.61 -11.73 0.89
CA ALA A 155 -4.76 -11.99 2.30
C ALA A 155 -5.62 -13.23 2.53
N THR A 156 -5.18 -14.12 3.42
CA THR A 156 -5.92 -15.30 3.88
C THR A 156 -6.40 -15.13 5.31
N ASN A 157 -5.59 -14.45 6.12
CA ASN A 157 -5.85 -14.19 7.52
C ASN A 157 -5.55 -12.73 7.83
N VAL A 158 -6.26 -12.18 8.80
CA VAL A 158 -6.05 -10.82 9.28
C VAL A 158 -6.18 -10.75 10.79
N TYR A 159 -5.38 -9.88 11.37
CA TYR A 159 -5.63 -9.30 12.69
C TYR A 159 -5.62 -7.77 12.58
N TYR A 160 -6.41 -7.10 13.41
CA TYR A 160 -6.48 -5.64 13.45
C TYR A 160 -6.67 -5.13 14.87
N GLY A 161 -6.09 -3.98 15.16
CA GLY A 161 -6.08 -3.40 16.50
C GLY A 161 -7.43 -2.80 16.95
N THR A 162 -8.32 -2.49 15.99
CA THR A 162 -9.65 -1.94 16.28
C THR A 162 -10.66 -2.30 15.21
N ASP A 163 -11.93 -2.44 15.61
CA ASP A 163 -13.09 -2.53 14.71
C ASP A 163 -13.92 -1.23 14.67
N PHE A 164 -13.41 -0.18 15.31
CA PHE A 164 -13.99 1.16 15.37
C PHE A 164 -15.38 1.25 16.02
N LYS A 165 -15.78 0.27 16.83
CA LYS A 165 -17.11 0.28 17.46
C LYS A 165 -17.34 1.43 18.43
N ASN A 166 -16.29 1.86 19.13
CA ASN A 166 -16.41 3.00 20.05
C ASN A 166 -16.37 4.33 19.29
N GLY A 167 -15.69 4.40 18.14
CA GLY A 167 -15.57 5.59 17.29
C GLY A 167 -14.80 6.74 17.93
N ASP A 168 -14.00 6.45 18.95
CA ASP A 168 -13.24 7.42 19.73
C ASP A 168 -11.75 7.50 19.31
N LEU A 169 -11.00 8.38 19.97
CA LEU A 169 -9.56 8.51 19.71
C LEU A 169 -8.77 7.24 20.06
N GLY A 170 -9.24 6.43 21.00
CA GLY A 170 -8.63 5.14 21.35
C GLY A 170 -8.70 4.14 20.19
N ASP A 171 -9.85 4.06 19.52
CA ASP A 171 -10.00 3.25 18.32
C ASP A 171 -9.01 3.69 17.23
N TYR A 172 -8.95 4.99 16.94
CA TYR A 172 -8.03 5.49 15.92
C TYR A 172 -6.55 5.34 16.29
N ALA A 173 -6.20 5.33 17.58
CA ALA A 173 -4.84 5.06 18.03
C ALA A 173 -4.41 3.60 17.80
N ASN A 174 -5.38 2.70 17.65
CA ASN A 174 -5.19 1.29 17.35
C ASN A 174 -5.49 0.96 15.85
N ASP A 175 -5.47 1.95 14.99
CA ASP A 175 -5.75 1.81 13.55
C ASP A 175 -4.59 1.14 12.81
N TRP A 176 -4.26 -0.10 13.19
CA TRP A 176 -3.28 -0.95 12.53
C TRP A 176 -3.85 -2.34 12.26
N ALA A 177 -3.35 -2.99 11.22
CA ALA A 177 -3.69 -4.35 10.87
C ALA A 177 -2.49 -5.09 10.27
N ILE A 178 -2.46 -6.40 10.46
CA ILE A 178 -1.52 -7.31 9.82
C ILE A 178 -2.28 -8.33 8.98
N LEU A 179 -1.78 -8.58 7.79
CA LEU A 179 -2.35 -9.49 6.81
C LEU A 179 -1.38 -10.65 6.60
N LYS A 180 -1.86 -11.89 6.74
CA LYS A 180 -1.15 -13.07 6.25
C LYS A 180 -1.46 -13.25 4.77
N LEU A 181 -0.44 -13.40 3.97
CA LEU A 181 -0.57 -13.60 2.52
C LEU A 181 -0.54 -15.09 2.17
N ASN A 182 -1.20 -15.45 1.07
CA ASN A 182 -1.18 -16.79 0.50
C ASN A 182 0.16 -17.18 -0.15
N LYS A 183 1.13 -16.25 -0.19
CA LYS A 183 2.46 -16.46 -0.81
C LYS A 183 3.55 -15.76 -0.02
N PRO A 184 4.74 -16.37 0.16
CA PRO A 184 5.87 -15.75 0.84
C PRO A 184 6.66 -14.80 -0.08
N ILE A 185 5.98 -13.77 -0.59
CA ILE A 185 6.56 -12.83 -1.58
C ILE A 185 7.68 -11.98 -1.00
N GLY A 186 7.74 -11.83 0.33
CA GLY A 186 8.83 -11.14 1.02
C GLY A 186 10.20 -11.79 0.83
N LYS A 187 10.26 -13.07 0.45
CA LYS A 187 11.52 -13.72 0.02
C LYS A 187 12.10 -13.06 -1.22
N LYS A 188 11.25 -12.60 -2.12
CA LYS A 188 11.63 -11.98 -3.40
C LYS A 188 11.77 -10.47 -3.31
N TYR A 189 10.86 -9.82 -2.60
CA TYR A 189 10.78 -8.35 -2.51
C TYR A 189 11.53 -7.76 -1.31
N GLY A 190 11.93 -8.61 -0.34
CA GLY A 190 12.38 -8.19 0.97
C GLY A 190 11.23 -7.75 1.87
N TYR A 191 11.53 -7.52 3.11
CA TYR A 191 10.61 -6.95 4.10
C TYR A 191 11.36 -6.01 5.03
N LEU A 192 10.69 -4.96 5.48
CA LEU A 192 11.23 -4.04 6.48
C LEU A 192 11.15 -4.67 7.87
N GLY A 193 12.07 -4.26 8.74
CA GLY A 193 11.85 -4.43 10.16
C GLY A 193 10.79 -3.47 10.67
N TRP A 194 10.39 -3.61 11.91
CA TRP A 194 9.58 -2.63 12.62
C TRP A 194 10.11 -2.47 14.04
N LYS A 195 10.03 -1.25 14.57
CA LYS A 195 10.50 -0.96 15.94
C LYS A 195 9.58 0.02 16.63
N SER A 196 9.21 -0.32 17.85
CA SER A 196 8.68 0.63 18.80
C SER A 196 9.85 1.42 19.41
N LEU A 197 9.85 2.72 19.22
CA LEU A 197 10.84 3.61 19.79
C LEU A 197 10.16 4.63 20.71
N PRO A 198 10.82 5.09 21.78
CA PRO A 198 10.25 6.11 22.63
C PRO A 198 10.02 7.41 21.83
N PRO A 199 8.94 8.15 22.10
CA PRO A 199 8.61 9.39 21.39
C PRO A 199 9.76 10.41 21.37
N SER A 200 10.59 10.45 22.41
CA SER A 200 11.77 11.32 22.48
C SER A 200 12.81 11.05 21.39
N SER A 201 12.83 9.83 20.84
CA SER A 201 13.72 9.46 19.73
C SER A 201 13.10 9.74 18.34
N LEU A 202 11.78 9.92 18.28
CA LEU A 202 11.03 10.10 17.04
C LEU A 202 10.70 11.56 16.78
N VAL A 203 10.26 12.29 17.83
CA VAL A 203 9.71 13.62 17.73
C VAL A 203 10.77 14.68 17.53
N GLY A 204 10.50 15.64 16.65
CA GLY A 204 11.30 16.81 16.34
C GLY A 204 11.44 17.02 14.83
N ASP A 205 11.76 18.24 14.42
CA ASP A 205 12.01 18.55 12.99
C ASP A 205 13.41 18.05 12.55
N THR A 206 13.55 16.73 12.52
CA THR A 206 14.84 16.05 12.29
C THR A 206 15.08 15.70 10.83
N LYS A 207 14.05 15.74 9.99
CA LYS A 207 14.10 15.42 8.54
C LYS A 207 14.79 14.08 8.24
N LYS A 208 14.60 13.09 9.09
CA LYS A 208 15.29 11.79 9.00
C LYS A 208 14.38 10.63 8.58
N PHE A 209 13.09 10.89 8.33
CA PHE A 209 12.15 9.86 7.95
C PHE A 209 11.78 9.97 6.47
N ALA A 210 11.24 8.89 5.94
CA ALA A 210 10.57 8.85 4.65
C ALA A 210 9.17 8.25 4.82
N LEU A 211 8.16 8.86 4.19
CA LEU A 211 6.84 8.25 4.04
C LEU A 211 6.68 7.75 2.62
N VAL A 212 6.19 6.54 2.45
CA VAL A 212 5.87 5.95 1.15
C VAL A 212 4.43 5.48 1.12
N GLY A 213 3.69 5.83 0.05
CA GLY A 213 2.29 5.45 -0.06
C GLY A 213 1.70 5.65 -1.46
N TYR A 214 0.63 4.91 -1.75
CA TYR A 214 -0.12 4.95 -3.01
C TYR A 214 -1.27 5.95 -2.92
N SER A 215 -0.94 7.23 -2.91
CA SER A 215 -1.91 8.33 -2.84
C SER A 215 -2.76 8.44 -4.11
N GLY A 216 -4.06 8.68 -3.96
CA GLY A 216 -5.03 8.76 -5.04
C GLY A 216 -4.91 10.01 -5.94
N ASP A 217 -4.05 10.95 -5.58
CA ASP A 217 -3.73 12.16 -6.35
C ASP A 217 -2.31 12.14 -6.95
N PHE A 218 -1.60 11.00 -6.82
CA PHE A 218 -0.18 10.93 -7.16
C PHE A 218 0.19 9.59 -7.83
N PRO A 219 1.10 9.57 -8.83
CA PRO A 219 1.67 10.73 -9.51
C PRO A 219 0.69 11.32 -10.53
N ASN A 220 0.77 12.64 -10.73
CA ASN A 220 0.03 13.28 -11.82
C ASN A 220 0.88 13.26 -13.10
N PRO A 221 0.52 12.50 -14.15
CA PRO A 221 1.32 12.40 -15.38
C PRO A 221 1.39 13.71 -16.18
N LYS A 222 0.54 14.70 -15.88
CA LYS A 222 0.62 16.03 -16.48
C LYS A 222 1.73 16.90 -15.84
N LYS A 223 2.29 16.49 -14.71
CA LYS A 223 3.39 17.22 -14.06
C LYS A 223 4.69 16.93 -14.81
N LYS A 224 5.46 18.01 -15.09
CA LYS A 224 6.77 17.90 -15.75
C LYS A 224 7.68 16.90 -15.03
N GLY A 225 8.22 15.93 -15.78
CA GLY A 225 9.07 14.86 -15.29
C GLY A 225 8.32 13.58 -14.90
N TYR A 226 6.97 13.56 -15.00
CA TYR A 226 6.15 12.39 -14.68
C TYR A 226 5.41 11.83 -15.89
N GLU A 227 5.71 12.33 -17.08
CA GLU A 227 5.01 12.02 -18.35
C GLU A 227 5.08 10.52 -18.72
N THR A 228 6.09 9.81 -18.23
CA THR A 228 6.25 8.36 -18.45
C THR A 228 5.37 7.51 -17.53
N LEU A 229 4.77 8.10 -16.50
CA LEU A 229 3.91 7.40 -15.55
C LEU A 229 2.45 7.42 -16.01
N THR A 230 2.23 6.88 -17.21
CA THR A 230 0.96 6.97 -17.95
C THR A 230 -0.20 6.20 -17.33
N ALA A 231 0.06 5.25 -16.42
CA ALA A 231 -0.99 4.55 -15.69
C ALA A 231 -1.75 5.47 -14.70
N GLY A 232 -1.19 6.65 -14.39
CA GLY A 232 -1.87 7.69 -13.64
C GLY A 232 -1.80 7.55 -12.13
N GLU A 233 -2.75 8.18 -11.48
CA GLU A 233 -2.83 8.32 -10.03
C GLU A 233 -2.98 6.98 -9.32
N SER A 234 -2.37 6.84 -8.14
CA SER A 234 -2.37 5.62 -7.33
C SER A 234 -1.71 4.39 -7.98
N MET A 235 -1.06 4.55 -9.15
CA MET A 235 -0.43 3.44 -9.88
C MET A 235 1.11 3.41 -9.75
N THR A 236 1.66 4.36 -9.00
CA THR A 236 3.05 4.40 -8.53
C THR A 236 3.03 5.07 -7.17
N ALA A 237 3.72 4.49 -6.19
CA ALA A 237 3.79 5.13 -4.88
C ALA A 237 4.50 6.48 -4.95
N GLY A 238 4.05 7.43 -4.14
CA GLY A 238 4.79 8.63 -3.81
C GLY A 238 5.68 8.38 -2.60
N VAL A 239 6.89 8.92 -2.62
CA VAL A 239 7.75 8.95 -1.45
C VAL A 239 8.11 10.39 -1.10
N HIS A 240 7.82 10.81 0.13
CA HIS A 240 8.34 12.06 0.71
C HIS A 240 9.56 11.73 1.55
N LEU A 241 10.74 12.11 1.05
CA LEU A 241 12.01 11.94 1.74
C LEU A 241 12.27 13.10 2.69
N LYS A 242 12.99 12.82 3.80
CA LYS A 242 13.40 13.86 4.76
C LYS A 242 12.23 14.59 5.42
N CYS A 243 11.14 13.93 5.67
CA CYS A 243 10.06 14.45 6.50
C CYS A 243 10.31 14.18 8.00
N SER A 244 9.48 14.76 8.84
CA SER A 244 9.65 14.78 10.30
C SER A 244 8.38 14.35 11.01
N ILE A 245 8.53 13.67 12.15
CA ILE A 245 7.48 13.51 13.15
C ILE A 245 7.60 14.70 14.10
N LEU A 246 6.62 15.61 14.09
CA LEU A 246 6.72 16.92 14.74
C LEU A 246 6.31 16.90 16.21
N ARG A 247 5.32 16.05 16.56
CA ARG A 247 4.81 15.95 17.94
C ARG A 247 4.15 14.60 18.20
N ARG A 248 3.98 14.29 19.47
CA ARG A 248 3.10 13.23 19.99
C ARG A 248 1.99 13.88 20.81
N GLN A 249 0.75 13.52 20.53
CA GLN A 249 -0.43 13.96 21.29
C GLN A 249 -1.53 12.92 21.14
N ASP A 250 -2.31 12.67 22.18
CA ASP A 250 -3.49 11.78 22.19
C ASP A 250 -3.19 10.36 21.64
N ASN A 251 -2.00 9.84 21.96
CA ASN A 251 -1.50 8.55 21.48
C ASN A 251 -1.25 8.44 19.95
N PHE A 252 -1.10 9.60 19.28
CA PHE A 252 -0.70 9.69 17.89
C PHE A 252 0.64 10.38 17.73
N LEU A 253 1.32 10.04 16.65
CA LEU A 253 2.41 10.81 16.11
C LEU A 253 1.90 11.70 14.98
N TYR A 254 2.22 12.98 15.01
CA TYR A 254 1.87 13.94 13.96
C TYR A 254 3.09 14.28 13.14
N HIS A 255 2.95 14.25 11.81
CA HIS A 255 4.05 14.41 10.88
C HIS A 255 3.73 15.36 9.73
N ASN A 256 4.78 15.87 9.09
CA ASN A 256 4.69 16.76 7.94
C ASN A 256 5.02 16.09 6.60
N CYS A 257 5.06 14.77 6.57
CA CYS A 257 5.25 14.07 5.31
C CYS A 257 4.02 14.24 4.43
N ASP A 258 4.20 14.63 3.17
CA ASP A 258 3.11 14.82 2.21
C ASP A 258 2.46 13.49 1.84
N THR A 259 1.14 13.52 1.79
CA THR A 259 0.34 12.32 1.57
C THR A 259 -1.09 12.70 1.17
N ASN A 260 -1.87 11.75 0.66
CA ASN A 260 -3.29 11.90 0.38
C ASN A 260 -4.01 10.56 0.57
N GLN A 261 -5.33 10.56 0.40
CA GLN A 261 -6.17 9.35 0.45
C GLN A 261 -5.56 8.22 -0.40
N GLY A 262 -5.57 6.99 0.12
CA GLY A 262 -4.90 5.83 -0.47
C GLY A 262 -3.50 5.57 0.09
N ALA A 263 -2.83 6.57 0.68
CA ALA A 263 -1.58 6.36 1.42
C ALA A 263 -1.77 5.75 2.81
N SER A 264 -3.00 5.58 3.27
CA SER A 264 -3.33 4.87 4.52
C SER A 264 -2.61 3.53 4.60
N GLY A 265 -1.95 3.23 5.73
CA GLY A 265 -1.07 2.07 5.89
C GLY A 265 0.33 2.27 5.30
N GLY A 266 0.64 3.47 4.81
CA GLY A 266 1.98 3.85 4.37
C GLY A 266 2.96 3.90 5.54
N ALA A 267 4.13 3.29 5.34
CA ALA A 267 5.17 3.24 6.37
C ALA A 267 5.91 4.58 6.48
N ILE A 268 6.07 5.06 7.71
CA ILE A 268 7.10 6.04 8.06
C ILE A 268 8.37 5.27 8.37
N ILE A 269 9.32 5.35 7.46
CA ILE A 269 10.54 4.55 7.45
C ILE A 269 11.69 5.35 8.03
N GLY A 270 12.45 4.71 8.93
CA GLY A 270 13.73 5.21 9.41
C GLY A 270 14.86 4.22 9.14
N ASN A 271 16.08 4.75 9.01
CA ASN A 271 17.30 3.95 8.92
C ASN A 271 17.97 3.92 10.28
N ILE A 272 18.21 2.73 10.82
CA ILE A 272 18.91 2.51 12.08
C ILE A 272 20.07 1.56 11.81
N ASN A 273 21.29 2.05 11.94
CA ASN A 273 22.52 1.27 11.70
C ASN A 273 22.53 0.56 10.33
N GLY A 274 22.10 1.26 9.29
CA GLY A 274 22.05 0.74 7.91
C GLY A 274 20.90 -0.22 7.61
N LYS A 275 19.98 -0.43 8.55
CA LYS A 275 18.78 -1.26 8.38
C LYS A 275 17.53 -0.38 8.35
N TYR A 276 16.53 -0.76 7.57
CA TYR A 276 15.28 -0.02 7.39
C TYR A 276 14.14 -0.60 8.23
N TYR A 277 13.47 0.27 8.99
CA TYR A 277 12.40 -0.09 9.91
C TYR A 277 11.18 0.79 9.69
N VAL A 278 10.00 0.20 9.78
CA VAL A 278 8.75 0.92 10.01
C VAL A 278 8.77 1.42 11.45
N LEU A 279 8.69 2.74 11.64
CA LEU A 279 8.72 3.39 12.95
C LEU A 279 7.37 3.99 13.33
N ALA A 280 6.52 4.23 12.35
CA ALA A 280 5.11 4.62 12.52
C ALA A 280 4.33 4.28 11.26
N LEU A 281 2.99 4.27 11.36
CA LEU A 281 2.09 3.90 10.29
C LEU A 281 1.12 5.05 10.00
N HIS A 282 1.23 5.68 8.82
CA HIS A 282 0.33 6.76 8.45
C HIS A 282 -1.13 6.30 8.41
N SER A 283 -2.03 7.03 9.07
CA SER A 283 -3.43 6.65 9.19
C SER A 283 -4.45 7.72 8.82
N GLY A 284 -4.01 8.96 8.56
CA GLY A 284 -4.92 10.04 8.21
C GLY A 284 -4.41 11.42 8.59
N SER A 285 -5.32 12.37 8.81
CA SER A 285 -4.98 13.74 9.21
C SER A 285 -5.98 14.26 10.24
N ASN A 286 -5.53 15.19 11.08
CA ASN A 286 -6.37 15.92 12.01
C ASN A 286 -5.95 17.40 12.06
N GLU A 287 -6.88 18.27 12.44
CA GLU A 287 -6.56 19.62 12.83
C GLU A 287 -6.07 19.62 14.30
N VAL A 288 -4.88 20.17 14.52
CA VAL A 288 -4.25 20.28 15.84
C VAL A 288 -3.80 21.71 16.03
N ASN A 289 -4.43 22.42 16.99
CA ASN A 289 -4.16 23.83 17.26
C ASN A 289 -4.24 24.74 16.01
N GLY A 290 -5.25 24.54 15.17
CA GLY A 290 -5.47 25.30 13.94
C GLY A 290 -4.54 24.92 12.77
N LEU A 291 -3.75 23.86 12.91
CA LEU A 291 -2.88 23.34 11.86
C LEU A 291 -3.36 21.97 11.43
N LEU A 292 -3.56 21.77 10.13
CA LEU A 292 -3.81 20.44 9.57
C LEU A 292 -2.48 19.68 9.54
N LEU A 293 -2.40 18.57 10.29
CA LEU A 293 -1.24 17.69 10.34
C LEU A 293 -1.64 16.27 9.98
N ASN A 294 -0.74 15.56 9.32
CA ASN A 294 -0.90 14.14 9.09
C ASN A 294 -0.64 13.35 10.38
N ARG A 295 -1.42 12.30 10.58
CA ARG A 295 -1.45 11.46 11.77
C ARG A 295 -0.90 10.08 11.47
N ALA A 296 -0.14 9.51 12.42
CA ALA A 296 0.36 8.16 12.35
C ALA A 296 0.15 7.39 13.66
N VAL A 297 -0.05 6.08 13.54
CA VAL A 297 -0.13 5.13 14.65
C VAL A 297 1.27 4.79 15.12
N GLU A 298 1.46 4.72 16.44
CA GLU A 298 2.71 4.32 17.08
C GLU A 298 2.92 2.80 16.95
N MET A 299 4.15 2.38 16.66
CA MET A 299 4.48 0.95 16.60
C MET A 299 4.41 0.25 17.97
N SER A 300 4.37 1.00 19.07
CA SER A 300 4.12 0.44 20.41
C SER A 300 2.78 -0.31 20.50
N ARG A 301 1.78 0.08 19.70
CA ARG A 301 0.48 -0.60 19.68
C ARG A 301 0.56 -2.04 19.18
N LEU A 302 1.42 -2.28 18.19
CA LEU A 302 1.71 -3.64 17.71
C LEU A 302 2.52 -4.43 18.75
N ASP A 303 3.50 -3.80 19.39
CA ASP A 303 4.29 -4.42 20.46
C ASP A 303 3.42 -4.83 21.65
N GLU A 304 2.55 -3.94 22.11
CA GLU A 304 1.60 -4.19 23.21
C GLU A 304 0.74 -5.41 22.91
N TRP A 305 0.19 -5.50 21.69
CA TRP A 305 -0.58 -6.67 21.29
C TRP A 305 0.24 -7.95 21.30
N LEU A 306 1.47 -7.93 20.76
CA LEU A 306 2.35 -9.12 20.73
C LEU A 306 2.78 -9.59 22.12
N GLN A 307 2.85 -8.69 23.11
CA GLN A 307 3.19 -9.03 24.49
C GLN A 307 2.00 -9.62 25.28
N GLN A 308 0.76 -9.30 24.89
CA GLN A 308 -0.45 -9.74 25.56
C GLN A 308 -0.96 -11.10 25.08
N ASN A 309 -0.48 -11.58 23.93
CA ASN A 309 -0.93 -12.78 23.25
C ASN A 309 0.27 -13.69 22.90
#